data_4e64dc577d2c299a26e4308c577051bc
#
_entry.id   4e64dc577d2c299a26e4308c577051bc
#
_cell.length_a   1.000
_cell.length_b   1.000
_cell.length_c   1.000
_cell.angle_alpha   90.00
_cell.angle_beta   90.00
_cell.angle_gamma   90.00
#
_symmetry.space_group_name_H-M   'P 1'
#
loop_
_entity.id
_entity.type
_entity.pdbx_description
1 polymer ?
#
loop_
_entity_poly.entity_id
_entity_poly.type
_entity_poly.pdbx_seq_one_letter_code
_entity_poly.pdbx_strand_id
1 'polypeptide(L)'
;MKNMETLLYQLTETSEFMMSFVLITKEDNVIVIDGGRPEDMPLLKQYVGSRHISAWILTHAHHDHITGFISEMEKNGGADFDIEAVYYHFPPYEIIENKNVADYEYFRSEILDCLPDFLRELPKFEEKAHIVTQGDSIQIDELTIDFIYSYHEGLTNNLMNDSSLVFKVTSPNTRVLFLGDLGPEGGDVLFSESRHLLSADIVQMAHHGHMNCSMEVYVAIMPKACLWCCADWLYNEPEVPPYLADREKLEKKGWGRMYGTALTRKWMDSLGIKTHYVTKDGTHKIVL
;
A
#
# COMPACT_ATOMS: atom_id res chain seq x y z
N MET A 1 3.35 -1.76 28.75
CA MET A 1 2.48 -0.71 29.36
C MET A 1 1.35 -0.46 28.37
N LYS A 2 0.08 -0.41 28.82
CA LYS A 2 -1.02 -0.06 27.90
C LYS A 2 -0.80 1.35 27.37
N ASN A 3 -0.88 1.54 26.05
CA ASN A 3 -0.89 2.85 25.46
C ASN A 3 -2.24 3.51 25.75
N MET A 4 -2.26 4.82 26.00
CA MET A 4 -3.53 5.52 26.18
C MET A 4 -4.21 5.80 24.82
N GLU A 5 -3.47 5.73 23.72
CA GLU A 5 -3.87 6.09 22.37
C GLU A 5 -3.40 5.05 21.37
N THR A 6 -4.17 4.85 20.33
CA THR A 6 -3.75 4.11 19.14
C THR A 6 -2.88 5.01 18.28
N LEU A 7 -1.73 4.50 17.86
CA LEU A 7 -0.73 5.25 17.12
C LEU A 7 -0.54 4.66 15.72
N LEU A 8 -0.54 5.50 14.71
CA LEU A 8 -0.12 5.18 13.35
C LEU A 8 1.20 5.90 13.05
N TYR A 9 2.22 5.13 12.68
CA TYR A 9 3.47 5.66 12.15
C TYR A 9 3.52 5.41 10.65
N GLN A 10 3.68 6.48 9.88
CA GLN A 10 4.06 6.43 8.47
C GLN A 10 5.59 6.55 8.42
N LEU A 11 6.27 5.48 8.04
CA LEU A 11 7.73 5.44 8.06
C LEU A 11 8.32 6.15 6.83
N THR A 12 9.38 6.93 7.06
CA THR A 12 10.15 7.53 5.97
C THR A 12 11.03 6.49 5.29
N GLU A 13 11.25 6.65 4.00
CA GLU A 13 12.23 5.88 3.23
C GLU A 13 13.67 6.13 3.72
N THR A 14 14.52 5.11 3.60
CA THR A 14 15.95 5.23 3.92
C THR A 14 16.83 5.39 2.66
N SER A 15 16.36 4.94 1.51
CA SER A 15 17.10 5.02 0.23
C SER A 15 16.28 5.60 -0.91
N GLU A 16 15.12 5.03 -1.19
CA GLU A 16 14.20 5.43 -2.26
C GLU A 16 12.77 5.39 -1.72
N PHE A 17 11.77 5.80 -2.53
CA PHE A 17 10.38 5.69 -2.09
C PHE A 17 10.00 4.25 -1.75
N MET A 18 9.21 4.09 -0.74
CA MET A 18 8.67 2.81 -0.28
C MET A 18 7.36 3.02 0.46
N MET A 19 6.64 1.95 0.74
CA MET A 19 5.49 2.00 1.63
C MET A 19 5.73 1.13 2.87
N SER A 20 5.63 1.75 4.04
CA SER A 20 5.68 1.05 5.32
C SER A 20 4.96 1.83 6.41
N PHE A 21 4.06 1.13 7.12
CA PHE A 21 3.36 1.69 8.27
C PHE A 21 3.40 0.74 9.46
N VAL A 22 3.40 1.33 10.65
CA VAL A 22 3.29 0.60 11.92
C VAL A 22 2.15 1.21 12.72
N LEU A 23 1.13 0.41 13.02
CA LEU A 23 0.10 0.78 13.99
C LEU A 23 0.41 0.11 15.32
N ILE A 24 0.27 0.87 16.41
CA ILE A 24 0.40 0.35 17.76
C ILE A 24 -0.94 0.55 18.47
N THR A 25 -1.55 -0.55 18.91
CA THR A 25 -2.83 -0.54 19.60
C THR A 25 -2.70 -0.08 21.06
N LYS A 26 -3.83 0.13 21.73
CA LYS A 26 -3.84 0.45 23.17
C LYS A 26 -3.33 -0.69 24.03
N GLU A 27 -3.45 -1.92 23.57
CA GLU A 27 -2.91 -3.11 24.26
C GLU A 27 -1.44 -3.40 23.96
N ASP A 28 -0.78 -2.50 23.19
CA ASP A 28 0.64 -2.57 22.78
C ASP A 28 0.93 -3.65 21.73
N ASN A 29 -0.10 -4.16 21.04
CA ASN A 29 0.03 -5.00 19.86
C ASN A 29 0.35 -4.17 18.61
N VAL A 30 0.93 -4.81 17.60
CA VAL A 30 1.37 -4.13 16.38
C VAL A 30 0.64 -4.68 15.17
N ILE A 31 0.30 -3.79 14.24
CA ILE A 31 -0.06 -4.11 12.88
C ILE A 31 0.98 -3.45 11.97
N VAL A 32 1.61 -4.24 11.11
CA VAL A 32 2.53 -3.76 10.08
C VAL A 32 1.83 -3.78 8.73
N ILE A 33 1.99 -2.73 7.95
CA ILE A 33 1.51 -2.65 6.57
C ILE A 33 2.72 -2.51 5.66
N ASP A 34 2.90 -3.47 4.76
CA ASP A 34 4.08 -3.62 3.91
C ASP A 34 5.39 -3.70 4.72
N GLY A 35 6.44 -3.02 4.34
CA GLY A 35 7.71 -3.06 5.06
C GLY A 35 8.83 -2.41 4.27
N GLY A 36 8.52 -1.97 3.04
CA GLY A 36 9.48 -1.35 2.18
C GLY A 36 10.53 -2.32 1.64
N ARG A 37 11.74 -1.83 1.53
CA ARG A 37 12.92 -2.54 1.01
C ARG A 37 13.74 -3.14 2.16
N PRO A 38 14.70 -4.03 1.89
CA PRO A 38 15.59 -4.57 2.93
C PRO A 38 16.31 -3.49 3.74
N GLU A 39 16.67 -2.37 3.10
CA GLU A 39 17.33 -1.22 3.71
C GLU A 39 16.45 -0.49 4.72
N ASP A 40 15.12 -0.59 4.59
CA ASP A 40 14.15 0.05 5.48
C ASP A 40 13.86 -0.77 6.74
N MET A 41 14.20 -2.07 6.74
CA MET A 41 13.93 -2.98 7.85
C MET A 41 14.54 -2.56 9.19
N PRO A 42 15.74 -1.97 9.29
CA PRO A 42 16.25 -1.45 10.55
C PRO A 42 15.35 -0.37 11.17
N LEU A 43 14.76 0.50 10.35
CA LEU A 43 13.83 1.52 10.81
C LEU A 43 12.52 0.87 11.27
N LEU A 44 11.95 -0.05 10.49
CA LEU A 44 10.75 -0.80 10.89
C LEU A 44 10.94 -1.50 12.24
N LYS A 45 12.07 -2.21 12.43
CA LYS A 45 12.43 -2.87 13.69
C LYS A 45 12.48 -1.91 14.88
N GLN A 46 12.95 -0.69 14.65
CA GLN A 46 12.98 0.34 15.71
C GLN A 46 11.57 0.69 16.19
N TYR A 47 10.58 0.78 15.28
CA TYR A 47 9.20 1.13 15.62
C TYR A 47 8.41 -0.07 16.16
N VAL A 48 8.63 -1.26 15.64
CA VAL A 48 8.02 -2.50 16.18
C VAL A 48 8.60 -2.83 17.55
N GLY A 49 9.91 -2.73 17.72
CA GLY A 49 10.60 -3.14 18.95
C GLY A 49 10.45 -4.63 19.21
N SER A 50 10.16 -4.99 20.44
CA SER A 50 9.89 -6.38 20.88
C SER A 50 8.39 -6.69 20.98
N ARG A 51 7.54 -5.93 20.33
CA ARG A 51 6.09 -6.10 20.40
C ARG A 51 5.62 -7.28 19.56
N HIS A 52 4.51 -7.84 19.97
CA HIS A 52 3.77 -8.82 19.20
C HIS A 52 3.15 -8.19 17.96
N ILE A 53 3.39 -8.77 16.77
CA ILE A 53 2.77 -8.37 15.51
C ILE A 53 1.54 -9.25 15.31
N SER A 54 0.37 -8.72 15.64
CA SER A 54 -0.90 -9.43 15.45
C SER A 54 -1.30 -9.57 13.98
N ALA A 55 -0.87 -8.63 13.14
CA ALA A 55 -1.06 -8.70 11.71
C ALA A 55 0.09 -8.05 10.95
N TRP A 56 0.56 -8.72 9.90
CA TRP A 56 1.39 -8.13 8.86
C TRP A 56 0.60 -8.17 7.56
N ILE A 57 0.20 -7.01 7.04
CA ILE A 57 -0.62 -6.89 5.83
C ILE A 57 0.29 -6.50 4.67
N LEU A 58 0.31 -7.33 3.63
CA LEU A 58 1.08 -7.10 2.40
C LEU A 58 0.11 -6.67 1.30
N THR A 59 0.27 -5.45 0.79
CA THR A 59 -0.70 -4.88 -0.16
C THR A 59 -0.58 -5.47 -1.54
N HIS A 60 0.62 -5.54 -2.10
CA HIS A 60 0.90 -6.14 -3.41
C HIS A 60 2.40 -6.48 -3.53
N ALA A 61 2.77 -7.28 -4.53
CA ALA A 61 4.11 -7.88 -4.61
C ALA A 61 5.12 -7.03 -5.41
N HIS A 62 5.25 -5.73 -5.09
CA HIS A 62 6.34 -4.89 -5.60
C HIS A 62 7.49 -4.78 -4.60
N HIS A 63 8.67 -4.50 -5.15
CA HIS A 63 9.95 -4.49 -4.40
C HIS A 63 10.01 -3.44 -3.29
N ASP A 64 9.37 -2.30 -3.45
CA ASP A 64 9.31 -1.20 -2.49
C ASP A 64 8.18 -1.36 -1.43
N HIS A 65 7.50 -2.51 -1.47
CA HIS A 65 6.47 -2.90 -0.52
C HIS A 65 6.85 -4.13 0.30
N ILE A 66 7.27 -5.23 -0.36
CA ILE A 66 7.40 -6.52 0.32
C ILE A 66 8.81 -7.11 0.36
N THR A 67 9.81 -6.53 -0.33
CA THR A 67 11.16 -7.13 -0.31
C THR A 67 11.83 -7.03 1.05
N GLY A 68 11.48 -6.03 1.86
CA GLY A 68 11.87 -5.97 3.27
C GLY A 68 11.36 -7.19 4.05
N PHE A 69 10.07 -7.51 3.95
CA PHE A 69 9.48 -8.70 4.55
C PHE A 69 10.14 -9.99 4.04
N ILE A 70 10.30 -10.14 2.71
CA ILE A 70 10.94 -11.31 2.10
C ILE A 70 12.35 -11.50 2.66
N SER A 71 13.14 -10.43 2.77
CA SER A 71 14.53 -10.49 3.28
C SER A 71 14.61 -11.00 4.71
N GLU A 72 13.63 -10.69 5.56
CA GLU A 72 13.56 -11.21 6.93
C GLU A 72 13.16 -12.70 6.95
N MET A 73 12.27 -13.13 6.03
CA MET A 73 11.94 -14.56 5.89
C MET A 73 13.13 -15.35 5.37
N GLU A 74 13.88 -14.82 4.39
CA GLU A 74 15.11 -15.45 3.87
C GLU A 74 16.17 -15.61 4.95
N LYS A 75 16.43 -14.58 5.71
CA LYS A 75 17.49 -14.51 6.71
C LYS A 75 17.35 -15.56 7.82
N ASN A 76 16.18 -15.69 8.40
CA ASN A 76 15.96 -16.56 9.58
C ASN A 76 14.48 -17.00 9.76
N GLY A 77 13.67 -16.99 8.70
CA GLY A 77 12.24 -17.32 8.78
C GLY A 77 11.43 -16.31 9.58
N GLY A 78 11.88 -15.04 9.63
CA GLY A 78 11.21 -13.98 10.39
C GLY A 78 11.39 -14.06 11.91
N ALA A 79 12.38 -14.83 12.40
CA ALA A 79 12.59 -15.04 13.84
C ALA A 79 12.94 -13.75 14.63
N ASP A 80 13.29 -12.67 13.94
CA ASP A 80 13.53 -11.36 14.56
C ASP A 80 12.21 -10.67 14.99
N PHE A 81 11.06 -11.21 14.59
CA PHE A 81 9.73 -10.69 14.89
C PHE A 81 8.83 -11.77 15.49
N ASP A 82 7.98 -11.38 16.43
CA ASP A 82 6.89 -12.22 16.95
C ASP A 82 5.64 -11.98 16.11
N ILE A 83 5.51 -12.71 14.99
CA ILE A 83 4.41 -12.57 14.01
C ILE A 83 3.34 -13.61 14.30
N GLU A 84 2.09 -13.18 14.48
CA GLU A 84 0.91 -14.04 14.58
C GLU A 84 0.35 -14.41 13.21
N ALA A 85 0.04 -13.42 12.36
CA ALA A 85 -0.58 -13.63 11.07
C ALA A 85 -0.03 -12.69 9.98
N VAL A 86 0.01 -13.19 8.75
CA VAL A 86 0.36 -12.46 7.52
C VAL A 86 -0.84 -12.49 6.58
N TYR A 87 -1.35 -11.33 6.19
CA TYR A 87 -2.51 -11.17 5.31
C TYR A 87 -2.09 -10.64 3.95
N TYR A 88 -2.54 -11.28 2.88
CA TYR A 88 -2.20 -10.89 1.51
C TYR A 88 -3.22 -11.42 0.51
N HIS A 89 -3.21 -10.91 -0.73
CA HIS A 89 -3.91 -11.51 -1.87
C HIS A 89 -3.22 -11.08 -3.16
N PHE A 90 -2.22 -11.85 -3.58
CA PHE A 90 -1.51 -11.60 -4.83
C PHE A 90 -2.14 -12.35 -6.00
N PRO A 91 -2.04 -11.83 -7.24
CA PRO A 91 -2.41 -12.58 -8.44
C PRO A 91 -1.64 -13.90 -8.53
N PRO A 92 -2.25 -14.97 -9.06
CA PRO A 92 -1.51 -16.20 -9.35
C PRO A 92 -0.31 -15.91 -10.28
N TYR A 93 0.85 -16.52 -9.96
CA TYR A 93 2.08 -16.29 -10.72
C TYR A 93 1.92 -16.59 -12.22
N GLU A 94 1.20 -17.66 -12.56
CA GLU A 94 0.94 -18.05 -13.95
C GLU A 94 0.18 -16.99 -14.74
N ILE A 95 -0.65 -16.19 -14.08
CA ILE A 95 -1.38 -15.09 -14.73
C ILE A 95 -0.42 -13.94 -15.04
N ILE A 96 0.48 -13.62 -14.11
CA ILE A 96 1.50 -12.58 -14.30
C ILE A 96 2.48 -12.98 -15.40
N GLU A 97 2.93 -14.24 -15.41
CA GLU A 97 3.85 -14.77 -16.41
C GLU A 97 3.24 -14.80 -17.81
N ASN A 98 1.97 -15.19 -17.93
CA ASN A 98 1.29 -15.39 -19.21
C ASN A 98 0.55 -14.15 -19.75
N LYS A 99 0.12 -13.22 -18.88
CA LYS A 99 -0.39 -11.94 -19.34
C LYS A 99 0.75 -11.12 -19.92
N ASN A 100 0.46 -10.42 -21.00
CA ASN A 100 1.37 -9.53 -21.69
C ASN A 100 1.68 -8.31 -20.80
N VAL A 101 2.32 -8.59 -19.67
CA VAL A 101 2.96 -7.59 -18.79
C VAL A 101 4.10 -6.90 -19.55
N ALA A 102 4.33 -7.33 -20.80
CA ALA A 102 5.35 -6.82 -21.72
C ALA A 102 5.29 -5.30 -21.96
N ASP A 103 4.14 -4.67 -21.73
CA ASP A 103 4.05 -3.22 -21.78
C ASP A 103 4.75 -2.53 -20.60
N TYR A 104 5.07 -3.28 -19.55
CA TYR A 104 5.93 -2.90 -18.42
C TYR A 104 7.27 -3.61 -18.48
N GLU A 105 7.96 -3.62 -19.62
CA GLU A 105 9.31 -4.22 -19.72
C GLU A 105 10.27 -3.68 -18.65
N TYR A 106 10.09 -2.44 -18.22
CA TYR A 106 10.91 -1.81 -17.17
C TYR A 106 10.67 -2.41 -15.79
N PHE A 107 9.43 -2.80 -15.44
CA PHE A 107 9.07 -3.34 -14.12
C PHE A 107 8.94 -4.87 -14.11
N ARG A 108 9.01 -5.52 -15.26
CA ARG A 108 8.73 -6.95 -15.38
C ARG A 108 9.68 -7.82 -14.54
N SER A 109 10.97 -7.54 -14.58
CA SER A 109 11.96 -8.29 -13.79
C SER A 109 11.72 -8.10 -12.28
N GLU A 110 11.45 -6.88 -11.85
CA GLU A 110 11.20 -6.56 -10.43
C GLU A 110 9.91 -7.23 -9.92
N ILE A 111 8.83 -7.20 -10.70
CA ILE A 111 7.56 -7.85 -10.34
C ILE A 111 7.72 -9.37 -10.28
N LEU A 112 8.37 -9.97 -11.27
CA LEU A 112 8.57 -11.42 -11.33
C LEU A 112 9.50 -11.90 -10.24
N ASP A 113 10.51 -11.11 -9.90
CA ASP A 113 11.47 -11.47 -8.85
C ASP A 113 10.83 -11.41 -7.44
N CYS A 114 10.02 -10.40 -7.16
CA CYS A 114 9.36 -10.28 -5.84
C CYS A 114 8.35 -11.37 -5.56
N LEU A 115 7.46 -11.70 -6.50
CA LEU A 115 6.45 -12.72 -6.29
C LEU A 115 7.04 -14.13 -6.22
N PRO A 116 7.96 -14.57 -7.10
CA PRO A 116 8.64 -15.85 -6.95
C PRO A 116 9.41 -15.97 -5.63
N ASP A 117 10.08 -14.91 -5.20
CA ASP A 117 10.79 -14.89 -3.92
C ASP A 117 9.85 -15.03 -2.74
N PHE A 118 8.72 -14.31 -2.74
CA PHE A 118 7.67 -14.48 -1.74
C PHE A 118 7.15 -15.92 -1.70
N LEU A 119 6.83 -16.50 -2.87
CA LEU A 119 6.34 -17.87 -2.96
C LEU A 119 7.37 -18.90 -2.50
N ARG A 120 8.66 -18.66 -2.73
CA ARG A 120 9.76 -19.48 -2.23
C ARG A 120 9.82 -19.48 -0.70
N GLU A 121 9.59 -18.30 -0.08
CA GLU A 121 9.64 -18.13 1.37
C GLU A 121 8.34 -18.53 2.08
N LEU A 122 7.20 -18.54 1.39
CA LEU A 122 5.87 -18.82 1.94
C LEU A 122 5.81 -20.07 2.82
N PRO A 123 6.44 -21.22 2.46
CA PRO A 123 6.40 -22.42 3.30
C PRO A 123 6.96 -22.23 4.72
N LYS A 124 7.80 -21.21 4.96
CA LYS A 124 8.37 -20.92 6.29
C LYS A 124 7.35 -20.32 7.26
N PHE A 125 6.29 -19.73 6.74
CA PHE A 125 5.23 -19.07 7.51
C PHE A 125 3.81 -19.41 7.04
N GLU A 126 3.65 -20.48 6.29
CA GLU A 126 2.37 -20.89 5.67
C GLU A 126 1.24 -21.04 6.70
N GLU A 127 1.52 -21.55 7.89
CA GLU A 127 0.54 -21.68 8.98
C GLU A 127 0.00 -20.31 9.48
N LYS A 128 0.74 -19.22 9.23
CA LYS A 128 0.39 -17.84 9.60
C LYS A 128 -0.13 -17.03 8.41
N ALA A 129 -0.05 -17.58 7.21
CA ALA A 129 -0.38 -16.90 5.97
C ALA A 129 -1.87 -17.04 5.64
N HIS A 130 -2.54 -15.91 5.43
CA HIS A 130 -3.97 -15.84 5.15
C HIS A 130 -4.24 -15.05 3.88
N ILE A 131 -4.87 -15.68 2.90
CA ILE A 131 -5.41 -14.99 1.74
C ILE A 131 -6.72 -14.35 2.16
N VAL A 132 -6.82 -13.03 1.98
CA VAL A 132 -8.02 -12.24 2.30
C VAL A 132 -8.64 -11.70 1.02
N THR A 133 -9.96 -11.57 1.03
CA THR A 133 -10.75 -11.13 -0.11
C THR A 133 -11.66 -9.95 0.28
N GLN A 134 -12.23 -9.31 -0.71
CA GLN A 134 -13.25 -8.29 -0.49
C GLN A 134 -14.38 -8.82 0.39
N GLY A 135 -14.70 -8.09 1.46
CA GLY A 135 -15.73 -8.43 2.43
C GLY A 135 -15.22 -9.15 3.69
N ASP A 136 -13.96 -9.61 3.69
CA ASP A 136 -13.34 -10.12 4.92
C ASP A 136 -13.09 -8.98 5.91
N SER A 137 -13.08 -9.32 7.19
CA SER A 137 -12.81 -8.38 8.29
C SER A 137 -12.09 -9.07 9.42
N ILE A 138 -11.14 -8.37 10.04
CA ILE A 138 -10.42 -8.83 11.22
C ILE A 138 -10.51 -7.81 12.34
N GLN A 139 -10.51 -8.29 13.59
CA GLN A 139 -10.53 -7.45 14.78
C GLN A 139 -9.21 -7.63 15.54
N ILE A 140 -8.52 -6.53 15.82
CA ILE A 140 -7.32 -6.51 16.65
C ILE A 140 -7.50 -5.43 17.70
N ASP A 141 -7.67 -5.83 18.94
CA ASP A 141 -7.98 -4.93 20.06
C ASP A 141 -9.17 -4.00 19.74
N GLU A 142 -8.95 -2.68 19.77
CA GLU A 142 -9.97 -1.68 19.44
C GLU A 142 -10.11 -1.39 17.93
N LEU A 143 -9.29 -2.02 17.09
CA LEU A 143 -9.26 -1.77 15.65
C LEU A 143 -10.04 -2.83 14.89
N THR A 144 -10.88 -2.39 13.95
CA THR A 144 -11.47 -3.25 12.92
C THR A 144 -10.76 -2.96 11.60
N ILE A 145 -10.37 -4.00 10.88
CA ILE A 145 -9.75 -3.91 9.56
C ILE A 145 -10.69 -4.60 8.56
N ASP A 146 -11.31 -3.80 7.71
CA ASP A 146 -12.24 -4.27 6.68
C ASP A 146 -11.54 -4.29 5.31
N PHE A 147 -11.44 -5.44 4.66
CA PHE A 147 -10.89 -5.57 3.31
C PHE A 147 -11.97 -5.23 2.29
N ILE A 148 -11.76 -4.14 1.55
CA ILE A 148 -12.75 -3.51 0.66
C ILE A 148 -12.54 -3.91 -0.80
N TYR A 149 -11.28 -4.25 -1.16
CA TYR A 149 -10.92 -4.67 -2.51
C TYR A 149 -9.68 -5.57 -2.45
N SER A 150 -9.60 -6.52 -3.34
CA SER A 150 -8.48 -7.43 -3.53
C SER A 150 -8.29 -7.75 -5.01
N TYR A 151 -7.30 -8.60 -5.34
CA TYR A 151 -7.09 -9.06 -6.71
C TYR A 151 -8.40 -9.43 -7.42
N HIS A 152 -8.52 -8.97 -8.67
CA HIS A 152 -9.68 -9.21 -9.53
C HIS A 152 -9.23 -9.78 -10.88
N GLU A 153 -9.82 -10.90 -11.32
CA GLU A 153 -9.41 -11.61 -12.55
C GLU A 153 -9.57 -10.79 -13.85
N GLY A 154 -10.43 -9.79 -13.85
CA GLY A 154 -10.70 -8.92 -15.00
C GLY A 154 -9.61 -7.89 -15.32
N LEU A 155 -8.64 -7.68 -14.42
CA LEU A 155 -7.59 -6.69 -14.59
C LEU A 155 -6.65 -7.04 -15.75
N THR A 156 -6.32 -6.03 -16.58
CA THR A 156 -5.57 -6.24 -17.83
C THR A 156 -4.31 -5.40 -17.96
N ASN A 157 -4.25 -4.25 -17.32
CA ASN A 157 -3.15 -3.31 -17.44
C ASN A 157 -2.10 -3.54 -16.34
N ASN A 158 -1.92 -2.64 -15.44
CA ASN A 158 -0.95 -2.69 -14.37
C ASN A 158 -1.34 -3.72 -13.28
N LEU A 159 -1.36 -5.00 -13.66
CA LEU A 159 -1.97 -6.07 -12.87
C LEU A 159 -1.51 -6.11 -11.41
N MET A 160 -0.19 -5.96 -11.15
CA MET A 160 0.32 -6.05 -9.78
C MET A 160 -0.17 -4.87 -8.93
N ASN A 161 -0.05 -3.64 -9.43
CA ASN A 161 -0.54 -2.45 -8.72
C ASN A 161 -2.06 -2.46 -8.58
N ASP A 162 -2.77 -2.76 -9.68
CA ASP A 162 -4.22 -2.82 -9.69
C ASP A 162 -4.80 -3.97 -8.85
N SER A 163 -3.96 -4.91 -8.40
CA SER A 163 -4.30 -5.97 -7.45
C SER A 163 -4.00 -5.61 -5.99
N SER A 164 -3.59 -4.38 -5.71
CA SER A 164 -3.34 -3.93 -4.33
C SER A 164 -4.53 -4.21 -3.42
N LEU A 165 -4.28 -4.79 -2.25
CA LEU A 165 -5.29 -4.87 -1.20
C LEU A 165 -5.70 -3.47 -0.77
N VAL A 166 -7.00 -3.17 -0.86
CA VAL A 166 -7.59 -1.96 -0.27
C VAL A 166 -8.32 -2.34 0.99
N PHE A 167 -7.96 -1.70 2.08
CA PHE A 167 -8.58 -1.97 3.37
C PHE A 167 -8.70 -0.71 4.22
N LYS A 168 -9.67 -0.74 5.12
CA LYS A 168 -9.94 0.36 6.05
C LYS A 168 -9.68 -0.07 7.47
N VAL A 169 -8.81 0.65 8.15
CA VAL A 169 -8.61 0.54 9.60
C VAL A 169 -9.54 1.51 10.28
N THR A 170 -10.43 0.98 11.12
CA THR A 170 -11.39 1.77 11.90
C THR A 170 -11.01 1.69 13.36
N SER A 171 -10.65 2.84 13.95
CA SER A 171 -10.53 3.06 15.38
C SER A 171 -11.83 3.67 15.93
N PRO A 172 -12.01 3.80 17.25
CA PRO A 172 -13.19 4.47 17.81
C PRO A 172 -13.42 5.90 17.30
N ASN A 173 -12.39 6.61 16.87
CA ASN A 173 -12.47 8.02 16.50
C ASN A 173 -12.07 8.33 15.06
N THR A 174 -11.35 7.44 14.38
CA THR A 174 -10.71 7.74 13.10
C THR A 174 -10.75 6.53 12.18
N ARG A 175 -11.01 6.76 10.91
CA ARG A 175 -10.97 5.77 9.84
C ARG A 175 -9.83 6.10 8.90
N VAL A 176 -8.94 5.15 8.67
CA VAL A 176 -7.82 5.28 7.73
C VAL A 176 -8.02 4.30 6.59
N LEU A 177 -8.04 4.78 5.36
CA LEU A 177 -8.14 3.95 4.15
C LEU A 177 -6.76 3.81 3.52
N PHE A 178 -6.34 2.58 3.31
CA PHE A 178 -5.12 2.21 2.59
C PHE A 178 -5.51 1.72 1.19
N LEU A 179 -4.91 2.31 0.17
CA LEU A 179 -5.17 2.02 -1.24
C LEU A 179 -4.04 1.21 -1.89
N GLY A 180 -2.92 1.00 -1.17
CA GLY A 180 -1.72 0.43 -1.77
C GLY A 180 -1.28 1.25 -2.98
N ASP A 181 -0.96 0.59 -4.07
CA ASP A 181 -0.56 1.23 -5.32
C ASP A 181 -1.64 1.13 -6.41
N LEU A 182 -2.89 1.13 -5.96
CA LEU A 182 -4.05 0.99 -6.85
C LEU A 182 -4.01 1.99 -8.01
N GLY A 183 -3.96 1.48 -9.22
CA GLY A 183 -3.95 2.26 -10.44
C GLY A 183 -5.36 2.59 -10.95
N PRO A 184 -5.46 3.10 -12.20
CA PRO A 184 -6.74 3.54 -12.74
C PRO A 184 -7.75 2.41 -12.99
N GLU A 185 -7.31 1.21 -13.40
CA GLU A 185 -8.20 0.09 -13.69
C GLU A 185 -8.78 -0.51 -12.41
N GLY A 186 -7.92 -0.82 -11.43
CA GLY A 186 -8.38 -1.29 -10.12
C GLY A 186 -9.20 -0.24 -9.40
N GLY A 187 -8.86 1.05 -9.55
CA GLY A 187 -9.64 2.17 -9.03
C GLY A 187 -11.07 2.24 -9.59
N ASP A 188 -11.27 1.93 -10.88
CA ASP A 188 -12.60 1.87 -11.50
C ASP A 188 -13.43 0.71 -10.92
N VAL A 189 -12.82 -0.46 -10.74
CA VAL A 189 -13.48 -1.62 -10.12
C VAL A 189 -13.85 -1.28 -8.68
N LEU A 190 -12.89 -0.78 -7.88
CA LEU A 190 -13.14 -0.35 -6.51
C LEU A 190 -14.29 0.66 -6.42
N PHE A 191 -14.31 1.67 -7.29
CA PHE A 191 -15.36 2.70 -7.28
C PHE A 191 -16.72 2.12 -7.67
N SER A 192 -16.78 1.24 -8.69
CA SER A 192 -18.04 0.67 -9.15
C SER A 192 -18.69 -0.26 -8.13
N GLU A 193 -17.89 -1.05 -7.44
CA GLU A 193 -18.38 -2.09 -6.53
C GLU A 193 -18.51 -1.61 -5.07
N SER A 194 -17.55 -0.79 -4.62
CA SER A 194 -17.35 -0.51 -3.19
C SER A 194 -17.40 0.98 -2.82
N ARG A 195 -17.84 1.89 -3.73
CA ARG A 195 -17.84 3.33 -3.44
C ARG A 195 -18.50 3.72 -2.14
N HIS A 196 -19.53 2.98 -1.71
CA HIS A 196 -20.29 3.22 -0.49
C HIS A 196 -19.49 2.90 0.78
N LEU A 197 -18.39 2.16 0.67
CA LEU A 197 -17.47 1.79 1.75
C LEU A 197 -16.28 2.72 1.87
N LEU A 198 -16.01 3.61 0.91
CA LEU A 198 -14.74 4.34 0.81
C LEU A 198 -14.58 5.47 1.83
N SER A 199 -15.66 6.04 2.37
CA SER A 199 -15.56 7.18 3.29
C SER A 199 -14.59 6.92 4.43
N ALA A 200 -13.58 7.81 4.57
CA ALA A 200 -12.53 7.73 5.59
C ALA A 200 -12.04 9.12 5.99
N ASP A 201 -11.47 9.25 7.20
CA ASP A 201 -10.92 10.51 7.69
C ASP A 201 -9.51 10.77 7.17
N ILE A 202 -8.75 9.70 6.95
CA ILE A 202 -7.38 9.74 6.44
C ILE A 202 -7.28 8.75 5.26
N VAL A 203 -6.56 9.10 4.21
CA VAL A 203 -6.28 8.22 3.08
C VAL A 203 -4.78 8.12 2.81
N GLN A 204 -4.29 6.90 2.61
CA GLN A 204 -2.98 6.71 1.99
C GLN A 204 -3.16 6.91 0.49
N MET A 205 -2.37 7.82 -0.08
CA MET A 205 -2.42 8.18 -1.49
C MET A 205 -1.91 7.02 -2.34
N ALA A 206 -2.77 6.50 -3.20
CA ALA A 206 -2.45 5.33 -4.01
C ALA A 206 -1.19 5.57 -4.85
N HIS A 207 -0.37 4.54 -4.99
CA HIS A 207 0.83 4.48 -5.83
C HIS A 207 1.73 5.72 -5.63
N HIS A 208 2.06 5.99 -4.36
CA HIS A 208 2.91 7.13 -3.95
C HIS A 208 2.39 8.50 -4.42
N GLY A 209 1.17 8.57 -4.94
CA GLY A 209 0.52 9.76 -5.49
C GLY A 209 0.62 9.94 -6.99
N HIS A 210 1.30 9.05 -7.73
CA HIS A 210 1.41 9.08 -9.19
C HIS A 210 0.81 7.83 -9.84
N MET A 211 0.44 7.90 -11.13
CA MET A 211 -0.16 6.77 -11.87
C MET A 211 -1.26 6.01 -11.09
N ASN A 212 -1.95 6.71 -10.23
CA ASN A 212 -2.87 6.20 -9.23
C ASN A 212 -4.32 6.14 -9.74
N CYS A 213 -5.24 5.76 -8.88
CA CYS A 213 -6.67 5.77 -9.14
C CYS A 213 -7.20 7.18 -9.48
N SER A 214 -8.39 7.26 -10.06
CA SER A 214 -8.98 8.50 -10.54
C SER A 214 -9.45 9.43 -9.40
N MET A 215 -9.68 10.72 -9.72
CA MET A 215 -10.17 11.72 -8.77
C MET A 215 -11.50 11.31 -8.13
N GLU A 216 -12.36 10.58 -8.85
CA GLU A 216 -13.67 10.14 -8.38
C GLU A 216 -13.56 9.26 -7.13
N VAL A 217 -12.50 8.44 -7.03
CA VAL A 217 -12.21 7.63 -5.84
C VAL A 217 -11.97 8.54 -4.64
N TYR A 218 -11.12 9.57 -4.79
CA TYR A 218 -10.84 10.52 -3.70
C TYR A 218 -12.06 11.38 -3.34
N VAL A 219 -12.90 11.71 -4.32
CA VAL A 219 -14.19 12.37 -4.06
C VAL A 219 -15.11 11.47 -3.22
N ALA A 220 -15.13 10.17 -3.45
CA ALA A 220 -15.94 9.24 -2.65
C ALA A 220 -15.36 9.04 -1.23
N ILE A 221 -14.04 9.11 -1.07
CA ILE A 221 -13.38 9.01 0.24
C ILE A 221 -13.64 10.25 1.09
N MET A 222 -13.54 11.45 0.51
CA MET A 222 -13.65 12.76 1.19
C MET A 222 -12.75 12.84 2.44
N PRO A 223 -11.44 12.60 2.34
CA PRO A 223 -10.56 12.58 3.48
C PRO A 223 -10.32 13.98 4.05
N LYS A 224 -9.92 14.04 5.32
CA LYS A 224 -9.46 15.27 6.01
C LYS A 224 -7.94 15.41 5.94
N ALA A 225 -7.24 14.28 5.76
CA ALA A 225 -5.77 14.22 5.66
C ALA A 225 -5.32 13.15 4.68
N CYS A 226 -4.15 13.36 4.07
CA CYS A 226 -3.52 12.46 3.12
C CYS A 226 -2.15 12.00 3.63
N LEU A 227 -1.86 10.70 3.47
CA LEU A 227 -0.57 10.07 3.73
C LEU A 227 0.13 9.82 2.39
N TRP A 228 1.25 10.47 2.15
CA TRP A 228 2.03 10.34 0.93
C TRP A 228 3.32 9.58 1.24
N CYS A 229 3.44 8.36 0.76
CA CYS A 229 4.69 7.59 0.79
C CYS A 229 5.55 8.01 -0.41
N CYS A 230 6.11 9.22 -0.37
CA CYS A 230 6.58 9.92 -1.55
C CYS A 230 7.88 10.67 -1.26
N ALA A 231 8.95 10.30 -1.97
CA ALA A 231 10.22 11.00 -1.93
C ALA A 231 10.12 12.42 -2.51
N ASP A 232 11.06 13.29 -2.15
CA ASP A 232 11.02 14.70 -2.55
C ASP A 232 10.95 14.90 -4.06
N TRP A 233 11.74 14.14 -4.82
CA TRP A 233 11.76 14.26 -6.29
C TRP A 233 10.41 13.89 -6.94
N LEU A 234 9.68 12.95 -6.35
CA LEU A 234 8.37 12.52 -6.85
C LEU A 234 7.27 13.47 -6.39
N TYR A 235 7.28 13.88 -5.10
CA TYR A 235 6.30 14.83 -4.57
C TYR A 235 6.35 16.17 -5.28
N ASN A 236 7.54 16.64 -5.65
CA ASN A 236 7.78 17.93 -6.30
C ASN A 236 8.00 17.82 -7.82
N GLU A 237 7.62 16.71 -8.45
CA GLU A 237 7.73 16.56 -9.90
C GLU A 237 6.93 17.64 -10.67
N PRO A 238 7.29 17.96 -11.93
CA PRO A 238 6.53 18.90 -12.75
C PRO A 238 5.14 18.37 -13.10
N GLU A 239 4.22 19.27 -13.50
CA GLU A 239 2.85 18.89 -13.88
C GLU A 239 2.78 17.83 -14.99
N VAL A 240 3.72 17.86 -15.90
CA VAL A 240 3.90 16.84 -16.95
C VAL A 240 5.31 16.28 -16.79
N PRO A 241 5.48 15.25 -15.97
CA PRO A 241 6.77 14.61 -15.81
C PRO A 241 7.19 13.91 -17.11
N PRO A 242 8.50 13.67 -17.34
CA PRO A 242 9.00 13.09 -18.58
C PRO A 242 8.31 11.78 -18.99
N TYR A 243 7.97 10.91 -18.03
CA TYR A 243 7.30 9.63 -18.28
C TYR A 243 5.83 9.78 -18.74
N LEU A 244 5.21 10.95 -18.54
CA LEU A 244 3.85 11.28 -19.03
C LEU A 244 3.86 12.23 -20.22
N ALA A 245 5.01 12.63 -20.76
CA ALA A 245 5.09 13.63 -21.81
C ALA A 245 4.54 13.16 -23.17
N ASP A 246 4.70 11.87 -23.50
CA ASP A 246 4.21 11.29 -24.75
C ASP A 246 2.82 10.67 -24.58
N ARG A 247 1.80 11.54 -24.51
CA ARG A 247 0.41 11.12 -24.33
C ARG A 247 -0.10 10.17 -25.43
N GLU A 248 0.30 10.38 -26.67
CA GLU A 248 -0.12 9.51 -27.78
C GLU A 248 0.41 8.07 -27.60
N LYS A 249 1.67 7.95 -27.14
CA LYS A 249 2.26 6.65 -26.80
C LYS A 249 1.55 5.99 -25.62
N LEU A 250 1.24 6.77 -24.59
CA LEU A 250 0.51 6.27 -23.41
C LEU A 250 -0.90 5.80 -23.77
N GLU A 251 -1.64 6.57 -24.57
CA GLU A 251 -2.99 6.18 -25.04
C GLU A 251 -2.96 4.90 -25.86
N LYS A 252 -1.98 4.75 -26.78
CA LYS A 252 -1.80 3.51 -27.56
C LYS A 252 -1.51 2.28 -26.70
N LYS A 253 -0.93 2.49 -25.51
CA LYS A 253 -0.64 1.43 -24.54
C LYS A 253 -1.78 1.20 -23.54
N GLY A 254 -2.88 1.92 -23.61
CA GLY A 254 -3.94 1.88 -22.63
C GLY A 254 -3.64 2.70 -21.35
N TRP A 255 -2.58 3.49 -21.33
CA TRP A 255 -2.10 4.26 -20.18
C TRP A 255 -2.46 5.75 -20.24
N GLY A 256 -3.39 6.14 -21.10
CA GLY A 256 -3.83 7.53 -21.24
C GLY A 256 -4.42 8.16 -19.99
N ARG A 257 -4.78 7.33 -18.98
CA ARG A 257 -5.31 7.78 -17.67
C ARG A 257 -4.27 7.84 -16.57
N MET A 258 -2.99 7.73 -16.89
CA MET A 258 -1.93 7.91 -15.90
C MET A 258 -1.75 9.38 -15.54
N TYR A 259 -1.61 9.65 -14.26
CA TYR A 259 -1.51 10.99 -13.68
C TYR A 259 -0.22 11.11 -12.86
N GLY A 260 0.41 12.28 -12.92
CA GLY A 260 1.54 12.61 -12.05
C GLY A 260 1.11 13.10 -10.68
N THR A 261 2.02 13.06 -9.72
CA THR A 261 1.81 13.51 -8.35
C THR A 261 1.37 14.97 -8.27
N ALA A 262 1.90 15.83 -9.13
CA ALA A 262 1.50 17.25 -9.19
C ALA A 262 0.00 17.44 -9.47
N LEU A 263 -0.59 16.62 -10.36
CA LEU A 263 -2.02 16.67 -10.63
C LEU A 263 -2.82 16.11 -9.45
N THR A 264 -2.37 15.02 -8.86
CA THR A 264 -3.03 14.44 -7.68
C THR A 264 -3.06 15.42 -6.50
N ARG A 265 -1.97 16.19 -6.28
CA ARG A 265 -1.95 17.27 -5.28
C ARG A 265 -2.99 18.35 -5.60
N LYS A 266 -3.12 18.75 -6.87
CA LYS A 266 -4.16 19.71 -7.28
C LYS A 266 -5.58 19.20 -7.03
N TRP A 267 -5.81 17.90 -7.19
CA TRP A 267 -7.10 17.31 -6.81
C TRP A 267 -7.37 17.47 -5.31
N MET A 268 -6.39 17.17 -4.46
CA MET A 268 -6.53 17.32 -3.01
C MET A 268 -6.77 18.78 -2.62
N ASP A 269 -6.07 19.73 -3.25
CA ASP A 269 -6.31 21.16 -3.06
C ASP A 269 -7.73 21.57 -3.47
N SER A 270 -8.23 21.05 -4.59
CA SER A 270 -9.60 21.34 -5.07
C SER A 270 -10.69 20.78 -4.16
N LEU A 271 -10.40 19.68 -3.47
CA LEU A 271 -11.26 19.08 -2.45
C LEU A 271 -11.15 19.80 -1.09
N GLY A 272 -10.28 20.80 -0.99
CA GLY A 272 -10.09 21.62 0.22
C GLY A 272 -9.26 20.92 1.30
N ILE A 273 -8.57 19.82 0.99
CA ILE A 273 -7.73 19.09 1.94
C ILE A 273 -6.46 19.89 2.20
N LYS A 274 -6.13 20.10 3.48
CA LYS A 274 -4.99 20.94 3.91
C LYS A 274 -3.94 20.18 4.71
N THR A 275 -4.27 18.98 5.18
CA THR A 275 -3.34 18.18 5.99
C THR A 275 -2.71 17.10 5.12
N HIS A 276 -1.40 17.19 4.96
CA HIS A 276 -0.60 16.25 4.18
C HIS A 276 0.59 15.80 5.03
N TYR A 277 0.69 14.49 5.22
CA TYR A 277 1.85 13.83 5.82
C TYR A 277 2.66 13.22 4.68
N VAL A 278 3.89 13.66 4.49
CA VAL A 278 4.72 13.24 3.34
C VAL A 278 6.03 12.67 3.85
N THR A 279 6.38 11.47 3.45
CA THR A 279 7.58 10.75 3.95
C THR A 279 8.89 11.48 3.66
N LYS A 280 8.94 12.31 2.61
CA LYS A 280 10.10 13.19 2.35
C LYS A 280 10.46 14.12 3.53
N ASP A 281 9.51 14.41 4.41
CA ASP A 281 9.69 15.27 5.59
C ASP A 281 10.04 14.45 6.85
N GLY A 282 10.20 13.14 6.72
CA GLY A 282 10.51 12.21 7.80
C GLY A 282 9.35 11.31 8.20
N THR A 283 9.54 10.51 9.24
CA THR A 283 8.50 9.65 9.79
C THR A 283 7.44 10.46 10.52
N HIS A 284 6.18 10.21 10.20
CA HIS A 284 5.04 10.89 10.83
C HIS A 284 4.38 9.99 11.89
N LYS A 285 4.05 10.58 13.02
CA LYS A 285 3.25 9.96 14.09
C LYS A 285 1.87 10.58 14.12
N ILE A 286 0.84 9.76 14.02
CA ILE A 286 -0.56 10.16 13.98
C ILE A 286 -1.31 9.43 15.09
N VAL A 287 -2.15 10.12 15.85
CA VAL A 287 -3.05 9.53 16.84
C VAL A 287 -4.38 9.23 16.17
N LEU A 288 -4.87 7.99 16.32
CA LEU A 288 -6.14 7.53 15.71
C LEU A 288 -7.30 7.51 16.70
#